data_560a0a703669c249e59bfbde71260cc2
#
_entry.id   560a0a703669c249e59bfbde71260cc2
#
_cell.length_a   1.000
_cell.length_b   1.000
_cell.length_c   1.000
_cell.angle_alpha   90.00
_cell.angle_beta   90.00
_cell.angle_gamma   90.00
#
_symmetry.space_group_name_H-M   'P 1'
#
loop_
_entity.id
_entity.type
_entity.pdbx_description
1 polymer ?
#
loop_
_entity_poly.entity_id
_entity_poly.type
_entity_poly.pdbx_seq_one_letter_code
_entity_poly.pdbx_strand_id
1 'polypeptide(L)'
;GAGLIGSAVVRQLINASDYHVVNIDVLTYAGNLESLKSISDNPRYKFEQVDICDKENIARIFAEYQPVGILHLAAESHVDRSIVGPGEFIQTNIVGTYNLLECAREYYNKLADKSQFKFVHISTDEVFGSLGETGCFSEATAYDPRSPYSSSKASSDMLVRAWYHTYNLPIVITNCTNNYGPYHFPEKLIPLVINNALSGKDLPIYGKGDNIRDWLYVDDHAKGIILAYEKGQV
;
A
#
# COMPACT_ATOMS: atom_id res chain seq x y z
N GLY A 1 1.35 -7.34 2.01
CA GLY A 1 2.64 -7.29 1.66
C GLY A 1 3.20 -8.15 0.55
N ALA A 2 2.43 -9.07 -0.09
CA ALA A 2 2.92 -9.95 -1.18
C ALA A 2 2.64 -9.39 -2.59
N GLY A 3 2.07 -8.19 -2.70
CA GLY A 3 1.89 -7.48 -3.98
C GLY A 3 3.18 -6.78 -4.43
N LEU A 4 3.13 -6.07 -5.58
CA LEU A 4 4.28 -5.39 -6.21
C LEU A 4 5.08 -4.53 -5.22
N ILE A 5 4.45 -3.51 -4.65
CA ILE A 5 5.12 -2.55 -3.76
C ILE A 5 5.49 -3.20 -2.43
N GLY A 6 4.55 -3.94 -1.82
CA GLY A 6 4.78 -4.58 -0.53
C GLY A 6 5.94 -5.56 -0.55
N SER A 7 6.05 -6.40 -1.57
CA SER A 7 7.17 -7.35 -1.70
C SER A 7 8.52 -6.64 -1.88
N ALA A 8 8.57 -5.52 -2.60
CA ALA A 8 9.78 -4.73 -2.73
C ALA A 8 10.22 -4.11 -1.39
N VAL A 9 9.28 -3.56 -0.62
CA VAL A 9 9.53 -3.03 0.73
C VAL A 9 10.06 -4.14 1.66
N VAL A 10 9.39 -5.30 1.68
CA VAL A 10 9.81 -6.43 2.54
C VAL A 10 11.21 -6.91 2.17
N ARG A 11 11.52 -7.10 0.87
CA ARG A 11 12.85 -7.49 0.43
C ARG A 11 13.93 -6.48 0.83
N GLN A 12 13.65 -5.18 0.69
CA GLN A 12 14.61 -4.14 1.07
C GLN A 12 14.83 -4.10 2.58
N LEU A 13 13.78 -4.17 3.40
CA LEU A 13 13.91 -4.22 4.86
C LEU A 13 14.76 -5.42 5.31
N ILE A 14 14.53 -6.60 4.76
CA ILE A 14 15.30 -7.81 5.11
C ILE A 14 16.76 -7.72 4.65
N ASN A 15 17.02 -7.17 3.45
CA ASN A 15 18.35 -7.17 2.85
C ASN A 15 19.23 -5.98 3.29
N ALA A 16 18.63 -4.85 3.64
CA ALA A 16 19.35 -3.59 3.86
C ALA A 16 19.18 -3.00 5.28
N SER A 17 18.48 -3.69 6.19
CA SER A 17 18.33 -3.27 7.58
C SER A 17 18.34 -4.46 8.53
N ASP A 18 18.28 -4.19 9.84
CA ASP A 18 18.19 -5.21 10.90
C ASP A 18 16.75 -5.45 11.40
N TYR A 19 15.76 -4.88 10.73
CA TYR A 19 14.36 -5.06 11.11
C TYR A 19 13.92 -6.51 10.98
N HIS A 20 13.10 -6.95 11.94
CA HIS A 20 12.25 -8.13 11.80
C HIS A 20 10.95 -7.71 11.11
N VAL A 21 10.53 -8.46 10.10
CA VAL A 21 9.37 -8.12 9.28
C VAL A 21 8.31 -9.21 9.41
N VAL A 22 7.14 -8.82 9.91
CA VAL A 22 5.93 -9.63 9.85
C VAL A 22 5.10 -9.15 8.67
N ASN A 23 5.03 -9.95 7.65
CA ASN A 23 4.34 -9.65 6.40
C ASN A 23 2.93 -10.23 6.42
N ILE A 24 1.93 -9.36 6.49
CA ILE A 24 0.51 -9.74 6.48
C ILE A 24 -0.03 -9.56 5.06
N ASP A 25 -0.66 -10.60 4.51
CA ASP A 25 -1.34 -10.55 3.22
C ASP A 25 -2.39 -11.64 3.14
N VAL A 26 -3.55 -11.32 2.58
CA VAL A 26 -4.64 -12.30 2.40
C VAL A 26 -4.42 -13.20 1.18
N LEU A 27 -3.47 -12.83 0.30
CA LEU A 27 -3.16 -13.48 -0.97
C LEU A 27 -4.36 -13.51 -1.93
N THR A 28 -4.91 -12.33 -2.22
CA THR A 28 -5.84 -12.16 -3.34
C THR A 28 -5.12 -12.28 -4.68
N TYR A 29 -5.77 -11.93 -5.78
CA TYR A 29 -5.26 -12.08 -7.14
C TYR A 29 -3.87 -11.47 -7.39
N ALA A 30 -3.52 -10.38 -6.71
CA ALA A 30 -2.25 -9.66 -6.89
C ALA A 30 -1.15 -10.06 -5.88
N GLY A 31 -1.49 -10.83 -4.86
CA GLY A 31 -0.56 -11.34 -3.85
C GLY A 31 0.16 -12.59 -4.36
N ASN A 32 1.50 -12.59 -4.41
CA ASN A 32 2.28 -13.73 -4.87
C ASN A 32 3.55 -13.90 -4.04
N LEU A 33 3.65 -15.02 -3.31
CA LEU A 33 4.80 -15.34 -2.45
C LEU A 33 6.09 -15.62 -3.24
N GLU A 34 6.03 -15.94 -4.53
CA GLU A 34 7.22 -16.08 -5.37
C GLU A 34 8.05 -14.79 -5.41
N SER A 35 7.40 -13.62 -5.26
CA SER A 35 8.08 -12.33 -5.15
C SER A 35 8.95 -12.18 -3.89
N LEU A 36 8.74 -13.04 -2.90
CA LEU A 36 9.42 -13.05 -1.61
C LEU A 36 10.31 -14.27 -1.40
N LYS A 37 10.43 -15.15 -2.40
CA LYS A 37 11.19 -16.40 -2.32
C LYS A 37 12.66 -16.19 -1.92
N SER A 38 13.28 -15.12 -2.39
CA SER A 38 14.68 -14.80 -2.07
C SER A 38 14.94 -14.52 -0.58
N ILE A 39 13.89 -14.26 0.19
CA ILE A 39 13.99 -13.94 1.63
C ILE A 39 13.13 -14.85 2.51
N SER A 40 12.46 -15.84 1.94
CA SER A 40 11.50 -16.71 2.64
C SER A 40 12.11 -17.45 3.83
N ASP A 41 13.37 -17.86 3.72
CA ASP A 41 14.08 -18.61 4.76
C ASP A 41 14.86 -17.73 5.75
N ASN A 42 14.77 -16.40 5.60
CA ASN A 42 15.45 -15.49 6.52
C ASN A 42 14.77 -15.50 7.91
N PRO A 43 15.49 -15.71 9.01
CA PRO A 43 14.90 -15.80 10.35
C PRO A 43 14.23 -14.51 10.82
N ARG A 44 14.52 -13.37 10.21
CA ARG A 44 13.88 -12.08 10.47
C ARG A 44 12.58 -11.86 9.69
N TYR A 45 12.21 -12.78 8.80
CA TYR A 45 10.98 -12.73 8.01
C TYR A 45 9.94 -13.70 8.55
N LYS A 46 8.71 -13.22 8.71
CA LYS A 46 7.52 -14.04 9.00
C LYS A 46 6.39 -13.67 8.08
N PHE A 47 5.63 -14.66 7.65
CA PHE A 47 4.43 -14.46 6.85
C PHE A 47 3.19 -14.89 7.63
N GLU A 48 2.18 -14.04 7.65
CA GLU A 48 0.86 -14.27 8.22
C GLU A 48 -0.20 -14.10 7.11
N GLN A 49 -0.87 -15.19 6.76
CA GLN A 49 -1.96 -15.12 5.79
C GLN A 49 -3.25 -14.69 6.51
N VAL A 50 -3.45 -13.37 6.59
CA VAL A 50 -4.56 -12.75 7.31
C VAL A 50 -5.13 -11.59 6.50
N ASP A 51 -6.47 -11.46 6.50
CA ASP A 51 -7.18 -10.30 5.98
C ASP A 51 -7.14 -9.18 7.02
N ILE A 52 -6.87 -7.94 6.61
CA ILE A 52 -6.95 -6.77 7.49
C ILE A 52 -8.38 -6.49 7.99
N CYS A 53 -9.39 -7.08 7.36
CA CYS A 53 -10.77 -7.06 7.83
C CYS A 53 -11.02 -8.00 9.01
N ASP A 54 -10.10 -8.93 9.30
CA ASP A 54 -10.16 -9.83 10.46
C ASP A 54 -9.48 -9.18 11.67
N LYS A 55 -10.27 -8.39 12.40
CA LYS A 55 -9.79 -7.62 13.57
C LYS A 55 -9.17 -8.52 14.64
N GLU A 56 -9.72 -9.72 14.87
CA GLU A 56 -9.24 -10.63 15.92
C GLU A 56 -7.84 -11.15 15.60
N ASN A 57 -7.59 -11.58 14.36
CA ASN A 57 -6.27 -12.02 13.94
C ASN A 57 -5.25 -10.88 13.87
N ILE A 58 -5.67 -9.67 13.46
CA ILE A 58 -4.79 -8.49 13.52
C ILE A 58 -4.40 -8.18 14.99
N ALA A 59 -5.34 -8.20 15.92
CA ALA A 59 -5.04 -7.98 17.34
C ALA A 59 -4.10 -9.05 17.92
N ARG A 60 -4.28 -10.34 17.53
CA ARG A 60 -3.36 -11.44 17.86
C ARG A 60 -1.94 -11.14 17.38
N ILE A 61 -1.79 -10.74 16.11
CA ILE A 61 -0.49 -10.43 15.51
C ILE A 61 0.20 -9.29 16.26
N PHE A 62 -0.51 -8.22 16.61
CA PHE A 62 0.07 -7.13 17.41
C PHE A 62 0.54 -7.61 18.79
N ALA A 63 -0.23 -8.47 19.46
CA ALA A 63 0.12 -9.01 20.75
C ALA A 63 1.34 -9.95 20.70
N GLU A 64 1.42 -10.76 19.65
CA GLU A 64 2.49 -11.77 19.46
C GLU A 64 3.80 -11.13 19.04
N TYR A 65 3.78 -10.27 18.04
CA TYR A 65 5.00 -9.75 17.42
C TYR A 65 5.43 -8.38 17.93
N GLN A 66 4.59 -7.67 18.65
CA GLN A 66 4.87 -6.36 19.26
C GLN A 66 5.57 -5.38 18.32
N PRO A 67 4.93 -4.99 17.20
CA PRO A 67 5.58 -4.21 16.15
C PRO A 67 5.99 -2.82 16.65
N VAL A 68 7.18 -2.36 16.21
CA VAL A 68 7.66 -0.99 16.45
C VAL A 68 7.10 0.00 15.43
N GLY A 69 6.41 -0.47 14.40
CA GLY A 69 5.75 0.38 13.40
C GLY A 69 4.97 -0.44 12.39
N ILE A 70 4.13 0.23 11.63
CA ILE A 70 3.24 -0.37 10.63
C ILE A 70 3.44 0.33 9.30
N LEU A 71 3.66 -0.46 8.24
CA LEU A 71 3.63 0.00 6.86
C LEU A 71 2.36 -0.58 6.22
N HIS A 72 1.32 0.24 6.05
CA HIS A 72 0.02 -0.18 5.56
C HIS A 72 -0.09 -0.02 4.05
N LEU A 73 0.17 -1.13 3.32
CA LEU A 73 0.09 -1.21 1.86
C LEU A 73 -1.08 -2.07 1.36
N ALA A 74 -1.81 -2.73 2.27
CA ALA A 74 -2.93 -3.58 1.88
C ALA A 74 -4.06 -2.73 1.30
N ALA A 75 -4.46 -3.03 0.07
CA ALA A 75 -5.56 -2.35 -0.60
C ALA A 75 -6.02 -3.16 -1.83
N GLU A 76 -7.29 -3.07 -2.15
CA GLU A 76 -7.77 -3.29 -3.51
C GLU A 76 -7.40 -2.07 -4.37
N SER A 77 -6.79 -2.30 -5.56
CA SER A 77 -6.12 -1.23 -6.30
C SER A 77 -6.38 -1.19 -7.82
N HIS A 78 -7.27 -2.03 -8.34
CA HIS A 78 -7.54 -2.07 -9.78
C HIS A 78 -8.77 -1.23 -10.13
N VAL A 79 -8.56 -0.07 -10.79
CA VAL A 79 -9.63 0.90 -11.07
C VAL A 79 -10.82 0.26 -11.79
N ASP A 80 -10.59 -0.50 -12.89
CA ASP A 80 -11.68 -1.11 -13.65
C ASP A 80 -12.48 -2.11 -12.82
N ARG A 81 -11.80 -2.89 -11.95
CA ARG A 81 -12.50 -3.78 -11.01
C ARG A 81 -13.35 -3.00 -10.00
N SER A 82 -12.91 -1.81 -9.60
CA SER A 82 -13.69 -0.97 -8.69
C SER A 82 -15.00 -0.47 -9.30
N ILE A 83 -15.05 -0.34 -10.63
CA ILE A 83 -16.26 0.06 -11.35
C ILE A 83 -17.27 -1.09 -11.37
N VAL A 84 -16.80 -2.33 -11.53
CA VAL A 84 -17.67 -3.52 -11.61
C VAL A 84 -18.10 -4.01 -10.24
N GLY A 85 -17.20 -3.97 -9.24
CA GLY A 85 -17.43 -4.49 -7.88
C GLY A 85 -16.90 -3.54 -6.80
N PRO A 86 -17.52 -2.36 -6.58
CA PRO A 86 -17.01 -1.37 -5.62
C PRO A 86 -17.04 -1.83 -4.16
N GLY A 87 -17.88 -2.82 -3.82
CA GLY A 87 -18.04 -3.30 -2.46
C GLY A 87 -16.75 -3.83 -1.82
N GLU A 88 -15.93 -4.56 -2.58
CA GLU A 88 -14.64 -5.08 -2.11
C GLU A 88 -13.67 -3.95 -1.78
N PHE A 89 -13.71 -2.84 -2.54
CA PHE A 89 -12.89 -1.66 -2.27
C PHE A 89 -13.31 -0.93 -1.00
N ILE A 90 -14.61 -0.83 -0.75
CA ILE A 90 -15.13 -0.29 0.52
C ILE A 90 -14.70 -1.18 1.68
N GLN A 91 -14.89 -2.48 1.55
CA GLN A 91 -14.56 -3.44 2.61
C GLN A 91 -13.05 -3.42 2.92
N THR A 92 -12.19 -3.58 1.92
CA THR A 92 -10.75 -3.67 2.14
C THR A 92 -10.16 -2.31 2.48
N ASN A 93 -10.41 -1.28 1.65
CA ASN A 93 -9.68 -0.01 1.78
C ASN A 93 -10.21 0.86 2.92
N ILE A 94 -11.50 0.78 3.26
CA ILE A 94 -12.09 1.60 4.33
C ILE A 94 -12.22 0.77 5.61
N VAL A 95 -12.98 -0.34 5.58
CA VAL A 95 -13.24 -1.13 6.80
C VAL A 95 -11.96 -1.83 7.28
N GLY A 96 -11.16 -2.40 6.37
CA GLY A 96 -9.87 -3.00 6.70
C GLY A 96 -8.89 -1.97 7.29
N THR A 97 -8.81 -0.77 6.72
CA THR A 97 -7.98 0.32 7.28
C THR A 97 -8.48 0.74 8.66
N TYR A 98 -9.81 0.87 8.85
CA TYR A 98 -10.40 1.15 10.17
C TYR A 98 -10.00 0.10 11.21
N ASN A 99 -10.13 -1.19 10.90
CA ASN A 99 -9.74 -2.26 11.80
C ASN A 99 -8.26 -2.19 12.21
N LEU A 100 -7.40 -1.97 11.21
CA LEU A 100 -5.97 -1.85 11.45
C LEU A 100 -5.63 -0.63 12.32
N LEU A 101 -6.29 0.51 12.10
CA LEU A 101 -6.14 1.72 12.91
C LEU A 101 -6.60 1.49 14.37
N GLU A 102 -7.72 0.80 14.59
CA GLU A 102 -8.20 0.50 15.94
C GLU A 102 -7.24 -0.44 16.67
N CYS A 103 -6.79 -1.51 16.02
CA CYS A 103 -5.79 -2.40 16.61
C CYS A 103 -4.47 -1.64 16.92
N ALA A 104 -4.03 -0.78 16.00
CA ALA A 104 -2.84 0.04 16.20
C ALA A 104 -3.00 1.02 17.38
N ARG A 105 -4.15 1.69 17.50
CA ARG A 105 -4.47 2.60 18.60
C ARG A 105 -4.50 1.88 19.96
N GLU A 106 -5.20 0.73 20.02
CA GLU A 106 -5.29 -0.07 21.25
C GLU A 106 -3.91 -0.57 21.68
N TYR A 107 -3.08 -1.00 20.73
CA TYR A 107 -1.70 -1.42 20.96
C TYR A 107 -0.81 -0.24 21.38
N TYR A 108 -0.80 0.86 20.62
CA TYR A 108 -0.02 2.07 20.91
C TYR A 108 -0.28 2.61 22.30
N ASN A 109 -1.54 2.61 22.75
CA ASN A 109 -1.89 3.08 24.10
C ASN A 109 -1.24 2.27 25.23
N LYS A 110 -0.93 0.99 24.96
CA LYS A 110 -0.30 0.07 25.94
C LYS A 110 1.24 0.07 25.88
N LEU A 111 1.84 0.68 24.84
CA LEU A 111 3.29 0.74 24.72
C LEU A 111 3.91 1.56 25.85
N ALA A 112 4.95 0.99 26.48
CA ALA A 112 5.77 1.71 27.46
C ALA A 112 6.66 2.76 26.79
N ASP A 113 7.28 2.41 25.65
CA ASP A 113 8.03 3.33 24.80
C ASP A 113 7.30 3.53 23.46
N LYS A 114 6.91 4.76 23.23
CA LYS A 114 6.15 5.19 22.03
C LYS A 114 7.02 5.89 21.00
N SER A 115 8.29 6.13 21.29
CA SER A 115 9.17 7.04 20.53
C SER A 115 9.42 6.58 19.09
N GLN A 116 9.41 5.28 18.84
CA GLN A 116 9.70 4.70 17.52
C GLN A 116 8.44 4.33 16.74
N PHE A 117 7.27 4.28 17.39
CA PHE A 117 6.06 3.81 16.73
C PHE A 117 5.55 4.81 15.71
N LYS A 118 5.33 4.34 14.49
CA LYS A 118 4.65 5.09 13.43
C LYS A 118 3.73 4.17 12.63
N PHE A 119 2.62 4.73 12.19
CA PHE A 119 1.71 4.13 11.23
C PHE A 119 1.89 4.85 9.88
N VAL A 120 2.57 4.21 8.94
CA VAL A 120 2.76 4.76 7.59
C VAL A 120 1.67 4.20 6.67
N HIS A 121 0.83 5.08 6.15
CA HIS A 121 -0.24 4.73 5.21
C HIS A 121 0.17 5.08 3.79
N ILE A 122 0.15 4.07 2.91
CA ILE A 122 0.50 4.25 1.51
C ILE A 122 -0.79 4.51 0.71
N SER A 123 -0.92 5.74 0.22
CA SER A 123 -2.02 6.20 -0.63
C SER A 123 -1.57 6.34 -2.09
N THR A 124 -2.31 7.07 -2.88
CA THR A 124 -2.13 7.26 -4.33
C THR A 124 -2.36 8.72 -4.70
N ASP A 125 -1.76 9.16 -5.78
CA ASP A 125 -2.03 10.46 -6.41
C ASP A 125 -3.45 10.54 -6.99
N GLU A 126 -4.11 9.41 -7.26
CA GLU A 126 -5.48 9.39 -7.78
C GLU A 126 -6.51 10.02 -6.83
N VAL A 127 -6.17 10.23 -5.54
CA VAL A 127 -7.02 10.95 -4.60
C VAL A 127 -7.14 12.44 -4.93
N PHE A 128 -6.21 12.99 -5.71
CA PHE A 128 -6.19 14.39 -6.13
C PHE A 128 -6.95 14.66 -7.43
N GLY A 129 -7.45 13.62 -8.12
CA GLY A 129 -8.21 13.75 -9.36
C GLY A 129 -7.34 13.82 -10.59
N SER A 130 -7.56 14.80 -11.45
CA SER A 130 -6.85 14.96 -12.72
C SER A 130 -6.17 16.32 -12.82
N LEU A 131 -4.93 16.32 -13.31
CA LEU A 131 -4.24 17.54 -13.71
C LEU A 131 -4.78 18.02 -15.06
N GLY A 132 -4.66 19.33 -15.32
CA GLY A 132 -4.80 19.89 -16.67
C GLY A 132 -3.56 19.59 -17.54
N GLU A 133 -3.31 20.46 -18.52
CA GLU A 133 -2.16 20.31 -19.44
C GLU A 133 -0.80 20.56 -18.75
N THR A 134 -0.81 21.23 -17.63
CA THR A 134 0.39 21.61 -16.87
C THR A 134 0.16 21.51 -15.37
N GLY A 135 1.25 21.47 -14.60
CA GLY A 135 1.23 21.46 -13.14
C GLY A 135 1.65 20.12 -12.55
N CYS A 136 1.66 20.08 -11.21
CA CYS A 136 1.96 18.89 -10.42
C CYS A 136 1.03 18.86 -9.21
N PHE A 137 0.72 17.68 -8.72
CA PHE A 137 0.12 17.52 -7.40
C PHE A 137 1.14 17.83 -6.30
N SER A 138 0.66 18.32 -5.19
CA SER A 138 1.44 18.55 -3.97
C SER A 138 0.62 18.16 -2.75
N GLU A 139 1.23 18.16 -1.59
CA GLU A 139 0.57 17.85 -0.32
C GLU A 139 -0.54 18.87 0.04
N ALA A 140 -0.54 20.06 -0.59
CA ALA A 140 -1.56 21.08 -0.45
C ALA A 140 -2.70 20.96 -1.47
N THR A 141 -2.62 20.02 -2.43
CA THR A 141 -3.66 19.81 -3.43
C THR A 141 -4.93 19.28 -2.76
N ALA A 142 -6.07 19.86 -3.08
CA ALA A 142 -7.36 19.38 -2.59
C ALA A 142 -7.68 17.99 -3.17
N TYR A 143 -8.32 17.13 -2.36
CA TYR A 143 -8.79 15.83 -2.82
C TYR A 143 -9.98 16.00 -3.76
N ASP A 144 -9.93 15.31 -4.90
CA ASP A 144 -10.98 15.27 -5.94
C ASP A 144 -11.05 13.84 -6.54
N PRO A 145 -11.28 12.78 -5.73
CA PRO A 145 -11.30 11.41 -6.22
C PRO A 145 -12.47 11.17 -7.20
N ARG A 146 -12.21 10.51 -8.34
CA ARG A 146 -13.19 10.37 -9.42
C ARG A 146 -13.51 8.92 -9.79
N SER A 147 -13.07 7.94 -9.02
CA SER A 147 -13.40 6.52 -9.19
C SER A 147 -13.77 5.89 -7.84
N PRO A 148 -14.48 4.74 -7.80
CA PRO A 148 -14.70 4.02 -6.55
C PRO A 148 -13.40 3.67 -5.83
N TYR A 149 -12.36 3.29 -6.57
CA TYR A 149 -11.01 3.07 -6.03
C TYR A 149 -10.45 4.32 -5.37
N SER A 150 -10.31 5.42 -6.11
CA SER A 150 -9.72 6.65 -5.57
C SER A 150 -10.54 7.23 -4.42
N SER A 151 -11.88 7.10 -4.46
CA SER A 151 -12.77 7.50 -3.36
C SER A 151 -12.55 6.64 -2.11
N SER A 152 -12.35 5.33 -2.26
CA SER A 152 -12.05 4.45 -1.13
C SER A 152 -10.68 4.76 -0.52
N LYS A 153 -9.68 5.10 -1.34
CA LYS A 153 -8.35 5.53 -0.86
C LYS A 153 -8.41 6.89 -0.16
N ALA A 154 -9.11 7.87 -0.74
CA ALA A 154 -9.32 9.16 -0.09
C ALA A 154 -10.03 9.01 1.26
N SER A 155 -11.02 8.12 1.35
CA SER A 155 -11.72 7.82 2.61
C SER A 155 -10.78 7.22 3.65
N SER A 156 -9.91 6.27 3.26
CA SER A 156 -8.91 5.71 4.18
C SER A 156 -7.90 6.76 4.64
N ASP A 157 -7.45 7.67 3.77
CA ASP A 157 -6.57 8.78 4.13
C ASP A 157 -7.23 9.69 5.18
N MET A 158 -8.54 9.98 5.02
CA MET A 158 -9.29 10.78 5.99
C MET A 158 -9.43 10.07 7.35
N LEU A 159 -9.63 8.73 7.35
CA LEU A 159 -9.63 7.96 8.60
C LEU A 159 -8.26 8.01 9.28
N VAL A 160 -7.17 7.80 8.56
CA VAL A 160 -5.81 7.87 9.11
C VAL A 160 -5.55 9.24 9.75
N ARG A 161 -5.89 10.33 9.05
CA ARG A 161 -5.79 11.70 9.59
C ARG A 161 -6.65 11.92 10.83
N ALA A 162 -7.89 11.37 10.84
CA ALA A 162 -8.77 11.49 12.00
C ALA A 162 -8.20 10.78 13.23
N TRP A 163 -7.55 9.62 13.07
CA TRP A 163 -6.89 8.90 14.17
C TRP A 163 -5.71 9.69 14.75
N TYR A 164 -4.97 10.41 13.92
CA TYR A 164 -3.96 11.35 14.42
C TYR A 164 -4.59 12.49 15.25
N HIS A 165 -5.52 13.22 14.66
CA HIS A 165 -6.09 14.42 15.31
C HIS A 165 -6.92 14.10 16.57
N THR A 166 -7.58 12.93 16.59
CA THR A 166 -8.48 12.58 17.70
C THR A 166 -7.77 11.77 18.79
N TYR A 167 -6.86 10.88 18.40
CA TYR A 167 -6.26 9.92 19.33
C TYR A 167 -4.74 10.06 19.47
N ASN A 168 -4.12 11.02 18.78
CA ASN A 168 -2.67 11.22 18.73
C ASN A 168 -1.89 9.96 18.28
N LEU A 169 -2.49 9.13 17.41
CA LEU A 169 -1.75 8.04 16.79
C LEU A 169 -0.73 8.62 15.82
N PRO A 170 0.58 8.35 15.97
CA PRO A 170 1.59 8.91 15.08
C PRO A 170 1.47 8.31 13.67
N ILE A 171 1.08 9.13 12.70
CA ILE A 171 0.86 8.71 11.32
C ILE A 171 1.77 9.44 10.33
N VAL A 172 2.07 8.79 9.22
CA VAL A 172 2.62 9.40 8.01
C VAL A 172 1.79 8.90 6.83
N ILE A 173 1.40 9.78 5.92
CA ILE A 173 0.71 9.41 4.67
C ILE A 173 1.65 9.71 3.50
N THR A 174 1.78 8.77 2.57
CA THR A 174 2.51 8.96 1.32
C THR A 174 1.58 8.75 0.13
N ASN A 175 1.67 9.60 -0.88
CA ASN A 175 0.92 9.49 -2.12
C ASN A 175 1.89 9.15 -3.25
N CYS A 176 1.70 8.01 -3.89
CA CYS A 176 2.56 7.58 -5.00
C CYS A 176 1.83 7.66 -6.34
N THR A 177 2.60 7.79 -7.40
CA THR A 177 2.14 7.66 -8.79
C THR A 177 2.08 6.18 -9.20
N ASN A 178 1.89 5.91 -10.50
CA ASN A 178 1.87 4.55 -11.02
C ASN A 178 3.23 3.87 -10.82
N ASN A 179 3.22 2.69 -10.20
CA ASN A 179 4.43 1.92 -9.97
C ASN A 179 4.67 0.90 -11.08
N TYR A 180 5.95 0.64 -11.39
CA TYR A 180 6.38 -0.42 -12.30
C TYR A 180 7.64 -1.12 -11.79
N GLY A 181 7.89 -2.33 -12.26
CA GLY A 181 9.10 -3.09 -11.93
C GLY A 181 8.90 -4.59 -11.84
N PRO A 182 9.91 -5.33 -11.34
CA PRO A 182 9.86 -6.78 -11.18
C PRO A 182 8.66 -7.21 -10.32
N TYR A 183 8.06 -8.36 -10.69
CA TYR A 183 6.88 -8.94 -10.04
C TYR A 183 5.57 -8.12 -10.20
N HIS A 184 5.53 -7.20 -11.18
CA HIS A 184 4.30 -6.49 -11.50
C HIS A 184 3.26 -7.47 -12.06
N PHE A 185 2.02 -7.38 -11.55
CA PHE A 185 0.96 -8.31 -11.93
C PHE A 185 0.66 -8.24 -13.43
N PRO A 186 0.56 -9.39 -14.15
CA PRO A 186 0.56 -9.43 -15.62
C PRO A 186 -0.57 -8.70 -16.34
N GLU A 187 -1.70 -8.41 -15.66
CA GLU A 187 -2.81 -7.66 -16.25
C GLU A 187 -2.59 -6.13 -16.27
N LYS A 188 -1.57 -5.63 -15.57
CA LYS A 188 -1.23 -4.20 -15.58
C LYS A 188 -0.54 -3.81 -16.87
N LEU A 189 -0.68 -2.55 -17.27
CA LEU A 189 -0.29 -2.04 -18.59
C LEU A 189 1.11 -2.48 -19.05
N ILE A 190 2.14 -2.21 -18.26
CA ILE A 190 3.54 -2.48 -18.68
C ILE A 190 3.80 -3.98 -18.88
N PRO A 191 3.53 -4.88 -17.91
CA PRO A 191 3.75 -6.31 -18.14
C PRO A 191 2.81 -6.89 -19.20
N LEU A 192 1.58 -6.39 -19.32
CA LEU A 192 0.64 -6.82 -20.36
C LEU A 192 1.18 -6.50 -21.77
N VAL A 193 1.65 -5.28 -21.99
CA VAL A 193 2.26 -4.86 -23.26
C VAL A 193 3.49 -5.71 -23.57
N ILE A 194 4.37 -5.94 -22.62
CA ILE A 194 5.57 -6.78 -22.79
C ILE A 194 5.17 -8.22 -23.19
N ASN A 195 4.26 -8.83 -22.44
CA ASN A 195 3.81 -10.20 -22.70
C ASN A 195 3.13 -10.34 -24.05
N ASN A 196 2.28 -9.41 -24.44
CA ASN A 196 1.62 -9.41 -25.73
C ASN A 196 2.62 -9.23 -26.87
N ALA A 197 3.56 -8.28 -26.76
CA ALA A 197 4.58 -8.05 -27.77
C ALA A 197 5.45 -9.30 -27.97
N LEU A 198 5.90 -9.95 -26.90
CA LEU A 198 6.70 -11.18 -26.97
C LEU A 198 5.90 -12.37 -27.53
N SER A 199 4.59 -12.36 -27.37
CA SER A 199 3.69 -13.43 -27.88
C SER A 199 3.13 -13.12 -29.27
N GLY A 200 3.52 -12.02 -29.91
CA GLY A 200 2.98 -11.59 -31.21
C GLY A 200 1.48 -11.24 -31.18
N LYS A 201 0.94 -10.84 -30.04
CA LYS A 201 -0.45 -10.41 -29.86
C LYS A 201 -0.57 -8.91 -30.02
N ASP A 202 -1.79 -8.46 -30.33
CA ASP A 202 -2.11 -7.04 -30.40
C ASP A 202 -1.86 -6.34 -29.06
N LEU A 203 -1.33 -5.11 -29.12
CA LEU A 203 -1.11 -4.27 -27.95
C LEU A 203 -2.37 -3.48 -27.62
N PRO A 204 -2.85 -3.52 -26.37
CA PRO A 204 -4.04 -2.78 -25.97
C PRO A 204 -3.75 -1.27 -25.97
N ILE A 205 -4.59 -0.50 -26.65
CA ILE A 205 -4.59 0.97 -26.60
C ILE A 205 -5.89 1.40 -25.93
N TYR A 206 -5.79 2.10 -24.80
CA TYR A 206 -6.95 2.62 -24.09
C TYR A 206 -7.34 3.99 -24.63
N GLY A 207 -8.61 4.13 -25.03
CA GLY A 207 -9.13 5.35 -25.61
C GLY A 207 -8.40 5.72 -26.89
N LYS A 208 -7.82 6.92 -26.97
CA LYS A 208 -7.02 7.41 -28.10
C LYS A 208 -5.51 7.16 -27.94
N GLY A 209 -5.10 6.61 -26.82
CA GLY A 209 -3.68 6.41 -26.49
C GLY A 209 -2.95 7.68 -26.05
N ASP A 210 -3.67 8.74 -25.70
CA ASP A 210 -3.16 10.05 -25.28
C ASP A 210 -3.07 10.22 -23.76
N ASN A 211 -3.30 9.15 -23.01
CA ASN A 211 -3.21 9.18 -21.55
C ASN A 211 -1.77 9.38 -21.07
N ILE A 212 -1.54 10.45 -20.33
CA ILE A 212 -0.25 10.72 -19.66
C ILE A 212 -0.28 10.11 -18.27
N ARG A 213 0.82 9.46 -17.89
CA ARG A 213 1.03 8.89 -16.56
C ARG A 213 2.45 9.15 -16.11
N ASP A 214 2.62 9.47 -14.84
CA ASP A 214 3.90 9.44 -14.18
C ASP A 214 4.22 8.02 -13.70
N TRP A 215 5.49 7.59 -13.80
CA TRP A 215 5.92 6.23 -13.51
C TRP A 215 7.05 6.22 -12.50
N LEU A 216 6.83 5.54 -11.40
CA LEU A 216 7.79 5.37 -10.31
C LEU A 216 8.31 3.93 -10.28
N TYR A 217 9.63 3.78 -10.33
CA TYR A 217 10.24 2.45 -10.20
C TYR A 217 10.03 1.90 -8.79
N VAL A 218 9.58 0.66 -8.69
CA VAL A 218 9.09 0.08 -7.42
C VAL A 218 10.13 0.04 -6.32
N ASP A 219 11.41 -0.20 -6.65
CA ASP A 219 12.47 -0.24 -5.64
C ASP A 219 12.80 1.16 -5.09
N ASP A 220 12.65 2.21 -5.91
CA ASP A 220 12.81 3.59 -5.44
C ASP A 220 11.62 4.03 -4.58
N HIS A 221 10.42 3.60 -4.94
CA HIS A 221 9.25 3.80 -4.07
C HIS A 221 9.42 3.08 -2.73
N ALA A 222 9.88 1.83 -2.73
CA ALA A 222 10.14 1.07 -1.50
C ALA A 222 11.15 1.79 -0.59
N LYS A 223 12.24 2.36 -1.14
CA LYS A 223 13.18 3.21 -0.40
C LYS A 223 12.48 4.45 0.19
N GLY A 224 11.63 5.10 -0.61
CA GLY A 224 10.86 6.27 -0.16
C GLY A 224 9.93 5.94 1.01
N ILE A 225 9.23 4.79 0.98
CA ILE A 225 8.37 4.32 2.08
C ILE A 225 9.19 4.05 3.35
N ILE A 226 10.33 3.36 3.24
CA ILE A 226 11.23 3.09 4.37
C ILE A 226 11.74 4.41 4.96
N LEU A 227 12.16 5.34 4.11
CA LEU A 227 12.62 6.67 4.54
C LEU A 227 11.50 7.47 5.23
N ALA A 228 10.26 7.37 4.73
CA ALA A 228 9.09 8.00 5.38
C ALA A 228 8.83 7.40 6.77
N TYR A 229 9.02 6.10 6.95
CA TYR A 229 8.95 5.48 8.27
C TYR A 229 10.07 5.97 9.19
N GLU A 230 11.32 5.97 8.74
CA GLU A 230 12.47 6.29 9.58
C GLU A 230 12.55 7.78 9.92
N LYS A 231 12.31 8.66 8.95
CA LYS A 231 12.58 10.11 9.04
C LYS A 231 11.35 10.99 8.88
N GLY A 232 10.21 10.44 8.46
CA GLY A 232 8.98 11.21 8.33
C GLY A 232 8.58 11.84 9.66
N GLN A 233 8.18 13.09 9.61
CA GLN A 233 7.63 13.81 10.77
C GLN A 233 6.13 13.54 10.87
N VAL A 234 5.66 13.41 12.10
CA VAL A 234 4.25 13.19 12.45
C VAL A 234 3.55 14.52 12.62
#